data_1d69ac73ad17b5a4a7312b181743a522
#
_entry.id   1d69ac73ad17b5a4a7312b181743a522
#
_cell.length_a   1.000
_cell.length_b   1.000
_cell.length_c   1.000
_cell.angle_alpha   90.00
_cell.angle_beta   90.00
_cell.angle_gamma   90.00
#
_symmetry.space_group_name_H-M   'P 1'
#
loop_
_entity.id
_entity.type
_entity.pdbx_description
1 polymer ?
#
loop_
_entity_poly.entity_id
_entity_poly.type
_entity_poly.pdbx_seq_one_letter_code
_entity_poly.pdbx_strand_id
1 'polypeptide(L)'
;MADMPISNNAMATCLWFDKQSEEAAGLYCDLFPDSQIREVTRAPGDYPGGKSGDVLTVDFTVLGRPFLALNGGPDAGFTDAVSFQVFTDTQEETDRYWDALLADGGEPMMCSWLKDRFGVRWQIVPRVLMEGLRHPDSATRERVFAAMGEMQKIDHAGIEAAIDG
;
A
#
# COMPACT_ATOMS: atom_id res chain seq x y z
N MET A 1 -2.10 -1.71 25.60
CA MET A 1 -2.44 -3.09 25.22
C MET A 1 -1.13 -3.80 24.95
N ALA A 2 -0.93 -5.00 25.52
CA ALA A 2 0.31 -5.76 25.27
C ALA A 2 0.46 -6.03 23.77
N ASP A 3 1.69 -5.86 23.28
CA ASP A 3 2.06 -6.12 21.90
C ASP A 3 1.83 -7.60 21.59
N MET A 4 0.74 -7.91 20.90
CA MET A 4 0.42 -9.28 20.55
C MET A 4 1.19 -9.69 19.28
N PRO A 5 1.85 -10.85 19.28
CA PRO A 5 2.50 -11.34 18.08
C PRO A 5 1.56 -11.42 16.90
N ILE A 6 2.08 -11.22 15.68
CA ILE A 6 1.27 -11.32 14.44
C ILE A 6 0.56 -12.67 14.33
N SER A 7 1.17 -13.74 14.87
CA SER A 7 0.63 -15.09 14.90
C SER A 7 -0.68 -15.24 15.68
N ASN A 8 -1.06 -14.23 16.47
CA ASN A 8 -2.36 -14.20 17.15
C ASN A 8 -3.49 -13.71 16.24
N ASN A 9 -3.18 -13.21 15.05
CA ASN A 9 -4.19 -12.92 14.04
C ASN A 9 -4.52 -14.20 13.27
N ALA A 10 -5.78 -14.34 12.87
CA ALA A 10 -6.20 -15.49 12.06
C ALA A 10 -5.59 -15.46 10.65
N MET A 11 -5.17 -14.28 10.18
CA MET A 11 -4.54 -14.08 8.87
C MET A 11 -3.65 -12.84 8.89
N ALA A 12 -2.52 -12.89 8.19
CA ALA A 12 -1.66 -11.75 7.90
C ALA A 12 -1.25 -11.78 6.43
N THR A 13 -0.96 -10.60 5.86
CA THR A 13 -0.40 -10.52 4.51
C THR A 13 1.12 -10.68 4.57
N CYS A 14 1.68 -11.65 3.83
CA CYS A 14 3.11 -11.81 3.69
C CYS A 14 3.59 -11.14 2.40
N LEU A 15 4.58 -10.23 2.52
CA LEU A 15 5.24 -9.55 1.42
C LEU A 15 6.66 -10.12 1.29
N TRP A 16 7.02 -10.62 0.11
CA TRP A 16 8.33 -11.20 -0.16
C TRP A 16 9.26 -10.15 -0.78
N PHE A 17 10.40 -9.92 -0.11
CA PHE A 17 11.44 -8.99 -0.54
C PHE A 17 12.79 -9.70 -0.76
N ASP A 18 13.67 -9.06 -1.50
CA ASP A 18 15.08 -9.37 -1.56
C ASP A 18 15.87 -8.39 -0.66
N LYS A 19 16.00 -8.74 0.64
CA LYS A 19 16.74 -7.98 1.68
C LYS A 19 16.19 -6.60 2.09
N GLN A 20 15.04 -6.19 1.58
CA GLN A 20 14.48 -4.85 1.81
C GLN A 20 13.36 -4.82 2.85
N SER A 21 13.11 -5.91 3.58
CA SER A 21 11.96 -6.04 4.49
C SER A 21 11.91 -4.96 5.58
N GLU A 22 13.04 -4.64 6.22
CA GLU A 22 13.09 -3.59 7.27
C GLU A 22 12.84 -2.20 6.69
N GLU A 23 13.45 -1.90 5.54
CA GLU A 23 13.30 -0.60 4.88
C GLU A 23 11.85 -0.37 4.41
N ALA A 24 11.23 -1.38 3.81
CA ALA A 24 9.85 -1.31 3.37
C ALA A 24 8.88 -1.17 4.55
N ALA A 25 9.02 -2.00 5.58
CA ALA A 25 8.20 -1.90 6.79
C ALA A 25 8.36 -0.54 7.49
N GLY A 26 9.59 -0.01 7.55
CA GLY A 26 9.88 1.32 8.10
C GLY A 26 9.14 2.42 7.34
N LEU A 27 9.25 2.44 6.01
CA LEU A 27 8.54 3.42 5.16
C LEU A 27 7.02 3.39 5.42
N TYR A 28 6.43 2.19 5.43
CA TYR A 28 4.98 2.08 5.58
C TYR A 28 4.51 2.47 6.99
N CYS A 29 5.29 2.12 8.02
CA CYS A 29 4.97 2.48 9.39
C CYS A 29 5.11 3.98 9.66
N ASP A 30 6.08 4.63 9.04
CA ASP A 30 6.27 6.08 9.17
C ASP A 30 5.21 6.88 8.39
N LEU A 31 4.73 6.33 7.28
CA LEU A 31 3.79 7.02 6.39
C LEU A 31 2.34 6.93 6.88
N PHE A 32 1.89 5.73 7.30
CA PHE A 32 0.48 5.49 7.58
C PHE A 32 0.17 5.53 9.09
N PRO A 33 -0.95 6.12 9.50
CA PRO A 33 -1.39 6.07 10.90
C PRO A 33 -1.73 4.63 11.33
N ASP A 34 -1.79 4.39 12.64
CA ASP A 34 -2.05 3.07 13.24
C ASP A 34 -1.15 1.97 12.64
N SER A 35 0.13 2.31 12.47
CA SER A 35 1.14 1.46 11.84
C SER A 35 2.38 1.42 12.70
N GLN A 36 2.95 0.22 12.89
CA GLN A 36 4.16 0.05 13.70
C GLN A 36 4.87 -1.27 13.38
N ILE A 37 6.21 -1.27 13.47
CA ILE A 37 6.99 -2.50 13.52
C ILE A 37 6.79 -3.13 14.91
N ARG A 38 6.50 -4.44 14.94
CA ARG A 38 6.24 -5.21 16.18
C ARG A 38 7.43 -6.05 16.56
N GLU A 39 7.99 -6.78 15.59
CA GLU A 39 9.09 -7.70 15.82
C GLU A 39 9.97 -7.80 14.58
N VAL A 40 11.29 -7.92 14.80
CA VAL A 40 12.28 -8.24 13.76
C VAL A 40 12.94 -9.55 14.12
N THR A 41 12.74 -10.57 13.30
CA THR A 41 13.32 -11.90 13.49
C THR A 41 14.52 -12.08 12.58
N ARG A 42 15.61 -12.59 13.15
CA ARG A 42 16.85 -12.91 12.41
C ARG A 42 16.96 -14.38 12.11
N ALA A 43 17.57 -14.70 10.97
CA ALA A 43 17.76 -16.09 10.53
C ALA A 43 18.65 -16.85 11.51
N PRO A 44 18.19 -18.01 12.02
CA PRO A 44 19.00 -18.84 12.94
C PRO A 44 20.10 -19.64 12.22
N GLY A 45 20.10 -19.65 10.90
CA GLY A 45 21.07 -20.33 10.04
C GLY A 45 21.03 -19.78 8.62
N ASP A 46 21.93 -20.26 7.76
CA ASP A 46 21.95 -19.89 6.34
C ASP A 46 20.67 -20.39 5.64
N TYR A 47 20.15 -19.61 4.69
CA TYR A 47 18.96 -19.93 3.91
C TYR A 47 19.09 -19.39 2.47
N PRO A 48 18.24 -19.78 1.50
CA PRO A 48 18.39 -19.38 0.10
C PRO A 48 18.49 -17.86 -0.13
N GLY A 49 17.81 -17.06 0.69
CA GLY A 49 17.79 -15.58 0.58
C GLY A 49 18.87 -14.86 1.39
N GLY A 50 19.67 -15.55 2.25
CA GLY A 50 20.63 -14.87 3.13
C GLY A 50 21.43 -15.80 4.04
N LYS A 51 22.05 -15.19 5.03
CA LYS A 51 22.96 -15.83 5.99
C LYS A 51 22.39 -15.82 7.41
N SER A 52 22.93 -16.68 8.25
CA SER A 52 22.68 -16.65 9.70
C SER A 52 22.92 -15.25 10.25
N GLY A 53 21.96 -14.74 11.02
CA GLY A 53 21.99 -13.40 11.61
C GLY A 53 21.38 -12.28 10.74
N ASP A 54 21.19 -12.50 9.45
CA ASP A 54 20.46 -11.57 8.58
C ASP A 54 19.00 -11.44 9.05
N VAL A 55 18.37 -10.28 8.78
CA VAL A 55 16.93 -10.11 9.02
C VAL A 55 16.17 -11.06 8.11
N LEU A 56 15.39 -11.96 8.71
CA LEU A 56 14.55 -12.92 7.99
C LEU A 56 13.14 -12.38 7.80
N THR A 57 12.50 -11.92 8.88
CA THR A 57 11.14 -11.38 8.85
C THR A 57 11.00 -10.12 9.69
N VAL A 58 10.08 -9.27 9.28
CA VAL A 58 9.62 -8.11 10.04
C VAL A 58 8.10 -8.20 10.19
N ASP A 59 7.63 -8.34 11.42
CA ASP A 59 6.22 -8.27 11.77
C ASP A 59 5.82 -6.83 11.98
N PHE A 60 4.79 -6.36 11.28
CA PHE A 60 4.34 -4.97 11.37
C PHE A 60 2.83 -4.84 11.10
N THR A 61 2.31 -3.67 11.39
CA THR A 61 0.94 -3.29 11.00
C THR A 61 0.97 -2.10 10.05
N VAL A 62 0.02 -2.04 9.13
CA VAL A 62 -0.29 -0.88 8.32
C VAL A 62 -1.78 -0.60 8.44
N LEU A 63 -2.16 0.61 8.89
CA LEU A 63 -3.55 0.99 9.13
C LEU A 63 -4.30 -0.05 9.99
N GLY A 64 -3.63 -0.54 11.03
CA GLY A 64 -4.14 -1.59 11.93
C GLY A 64 -4.18 -3.01 11.33
N ARG A 65 -3.77 -3.22 10.06
CA ARG A 65 -3.77 -4.54 9.42
C ARG A 65 -2.42 -5.24 9.62
N PRO A 66 -2.41 -6.55 9.92
CA PRO A 66 -1.18 -7.31 10.13
C PRO A 66 -0.49 -7.66 8.81
N PHE A 67 0.83 -7.42 8.78
CA PHE A 67 1.74 -7.74 7.69
C PHE A 67 2.97 -8.45 8.21
N LEU A 68 3.55 -9.30 7.37
CA LEU A 68 4.86 -9.90 7.53
C LEU A 68 5.72 -9.54 6.31
N ALA A 69 6.83 -8.86 6.49
CA ALA A 69 7.82 -8.69 5.44
C ALA A 69 8.88 -9.79 5.56
N LEU A 70 9.03 -10.61 4.52
CA LEU A 70 9.97 -11.73 4.46
C LEU A 70 11.11 -11.40 3.50
N ASN A 71 12.35 -11.53 3.94
CA ASN A 71 13.53 -11.54 3.07
C ASN A 71 13.78 -12.95 2.54
N GLY A 72 13.04 -13.32 1.48
CA GLY A 72 13.10 -14.69 0.91
C GLY A 72 14.09 -14.83 -0.26
N GLY A 73 14.72 -13.73 -0.70
CA GLY A 73 15.65 -13.70 -1.84
C GLY A 73 15.02 -13.19 -3.15
N PRO A 74 15.77 -13.20 -4.27
CA PRO A 74 15.42 -12.50 -5.49
C PRO A 74 14.37 -13.23 -6.37
N ASP A 75 13.93 -14.42 -6.02
CA ASP A 75 13.15 -15.29 -6.92
C ASP A 75 11.67 -14.90 -7.04
N ALA A 76 11.17 -14.01 -6.18
CA ALA A 76 9.80 -13.52 -6.23
C ALA A 76 9.75 -12.03 -6.57
N GLY A 77 8.67 -11.62 -7.24
CA GLY A 77 8.40 -10.22 -7.57
C GLY A 77 6.91 -9.89 -7.42
N PHE A 78 6.63 -8.65 -7.08
CA PHE A 78 5.26 -8.14 -7.01
C PHE A 78 4.69 -7.94 -8.41
N THR A 79 3.39 -8.20 -8.56
CA THR A 79 2.64 -8.00 -9.81
C THR A 79 1.38 -7.18 -9.56
N ASP A 80 0.72 -6.75 -10.62
CA ASP A 80 -0.53 -5.98 -10.53
C ASP A 80 -1.74 -6.84 -10.09
N ALA A 81 -1.55 -8.17 -9.93
CA ALA A 81 -2.62 -9.07 -9.49
C ALA A 81 -3.06 -8.84 -8.04
N VAL A 82 -2.23 -8.21 -7.21
CA VAL A 82 -2.52 -7.83 -5.83
C VAL A 82 -2.08 -6.40 -5.60
N SER A 83 -2.93 -5.62 -4.96
CA SER A 83 -2.64 -4.24 -4.54
C SER A 83 -3.34 -3.92 -3.23
N PHE A 84 -2.84 -2.90 -2.55
CA PHE A 84 -3.42 -2.41 -1.30
C PHE A 84 -4.15 -1.10 -1.56
N GLN A 85 -5.44 -1.06 -1.28
CA GLN A 85 -6.23 0.17 -1.37
C GLN A 85 -6.14 0.93 -0.05
N VAL A 86 -5.70 2.18 -0.11
CA VAL A 86 -5.71 3.13 0.99
C VAL A 86 -6.72 4.21 0.68
N PHE A 87 -7.71 4.36 1.55
CA PHE A 87 -8.77 5.36 1.37
C PHE A 87 -8.38 6.67 2.03
N THR A 88 -8.61 7.79 1.33
CA THR A 88 -8.28 9.13 1.78
C THR A 88 -9.52 10.03 1.82
N ASP A 89 -9.52 10.99 2.75
CA ASP A 89 -10.63 11.92 2.94
C ASP A 89 -10.37 13.29 2.33
N THR A 90 -9.10 13.69 2.17
CA THR A 90 -8.72 14.99 1.63
C THR A 90 -7.69 14.88 0.51
N GLN A 91 -7.58 15.92 -0.33
CA GLN A 91 -6.54 16.02 -1.35
C GLN A 91 -5.13 15.99 -0.74
N GLU A 92 -4.94 16.70 0.38
CA GLU A 92 -3.66 16.75 1.09
C GLU A 92 -3.20 15.37 1.57
N GLU A 93 -4.13 14.55 2.07
CA GLU A 93 -3.84 13.18 2.47
C GLU A 93 -3.50 12.30 1.27
N THR A 94 -4.26 12.43 0.17
CA THR A 94 -3.99 11.77 -1.11
C THR A 94 -2.59 12.12 -1.62
N ASP A 95 -2.25 13.41 -1.65
CA ASP A 95 -0.96 13.90 -2.11
C ASP A 95 0.18 13.36 -1.24
N ARG A 96 0.04 13.41 0.07
CA ARG A 96 1.05 12.93 1.02
C ARG A 96 1.38 11.45 0.80
N TYR A 97 0.36 10.59 0.69
CA TYR A 97 0.59 9.15 0.49
C TYR A 97 1.14 8.87 -0.91
N TRP A 98 0.59 9.52 -1.92
CA TRP A 98 1.03 9.38 -3.30
C TRP A 98 2.49 9.75 -3.49
N ASP A 99 2.87 10.94 -3.03
CA ASP A 99 4.22 11.47 -3.21
C ASP A 99 5.26 10.68 -2.41
N ALA A 100 4.93 10.26 -1.17
CA ALA A 100 5.83 9.45 -0.35
C ALA A 100 6.08 8.04 -0.92
N LEU A 101 5.05 7.39 -1.46
CA LEU A 101 5.18 6.06 -2.06
C LEU A 101 5.91 6.09 -3.41
N LEU A 102 5.84 7.21 -4.15
CA LEU A 102 6.57 7.40 -5.39
C LEU A 102 8.02 7.83 -5.20
N ALA A 103 8.38 8.30 -4.02
CA ALA A 103 9.74 8.74 -3.74
C ALA A 103 10.76 7.62 -4.02
N ASP A 104 11.97 8.03 -4.43
CA ASP A 104 13.14 7.16 -4.61
C ASP A 104 12.95 5.98 -5.60
N GLY A 105 12.15 6.19 -6.64
CA GLY A 105 12.02 5.23 -7.73
C GLY A 105 10.67 4.53 -7.86
N GLY A 106 9.63 5.03 -7.20
CA GLY A 106 8.26 4.61 -7.46
C GLY A 106 7.77 5.04 -8.85
N GLU A 107 6.76 4.37 -9.37
CA GLU A 107 6.19 4.61 -10.70
C GLU A 107 4.68 4.87 -10.62
N PRO A 108 4.19 6.03 -11.11
CA PRO A 108 2.76 6.30 -11.15
C PRO A 108 2.10 5.46 -12.24
N MET A 109 0.89 5.01 -11.95
CA MET A 109 0.03 4.28 -12.87
C MET A 109 -1.33 4.99 -12.98
N MET A 110 -2.21 4.56 -13.87
CA MET A 110 -3.51 5.16 -14.07
C MET A 110 -4.50 4.80 -12.94
N CYS A 111 -5.55 5.63 -12.78
CA CYS A 111 -6.69 5.34 -11.91
C CYS A 111 -6.32 5.10 -10.43
N SER A 112 -5.54 5.98 -9.85
CA SER A 112 -5.06 5.91 -8.46
C SER A 112 -4.00 4.85 -8.14
N TRP A 113 -3.58 4.05 -9.10
CA TRP A 113 -2.56 3.03 -8.91
C TRP A 113 -1.15 3.60 -8.95
N LEU A 114 -0.27 3.02 -8.17
CA LEU A 114 1.17 3.24 -8.24
C LEU A 114 1.94 1.97 -7.84
N LYS A 115 3.19 1.91 -8.25
CA LYS A 115 4.18 0.95 -7.79
C LYS A 115 5.21 1.71 -6.94
N ASP A 116 5.45 1.29 -5.71
CA ASP A 116 6.50 1.90 -4.90
C ASP A 116 7.90 1.40 -5.30
N ARG A 117 8.94 1.97 -4.70
CA ARG A 117 10.34 1.62 -5.00
C ARG A 117 10.70 0.16 -4.70
N PHE A 118 9.92 -0.53 -3.90
CA PHE A 118 10.08 -1.96 -3.61
C PHE A 118 9.28 -2.86 -4.55
N GLY A 119 8.47 -2.27 -5.42
CA GLY A 119 7.61 -2.98 -6.37
C GLY A 119 6.21 -3.30 -5.86
N VAL A 120 5.87 -2.94 -4.63
CA VAL A 120 4.53 -3.16 -4.07
C VAL A 120 3.52 -2.23 -4.75
N ARG A 121 2.32 -2.77 -5.06
CA ARG A 121 1.24 -2.03 -5.72
C ARG A 121 0.30 -1.44 -4.69
N TRP A 122 0.06 -0.14 -4.84
CA TRP A 122 -0.86 0.63 -4.01
C TRP A 122 -1.91 1.31 -4.87
N GLN A 123 -3.08 1.53 -4.29
CA GLN A 123 -4.13 2.38 -4.84
C GLN A 123 -4.47 3.42 -3.78
N ILE A 124 -4.23 4.71 -4.08
CA ILE A 124 -4.59 5.80 -3.18
C ILE A 124 -5.94 6.35 -3.63
N VAL A 125 -6.98 5.93 -2.94
CA VAL A 125 -8.37 6.05 -3.39
C VAL A 125 -9.14 7.05 -2.54
N PRO A 126 -9.41 8.26 -3.03
CA PRO A 126 -10.31 9.19 -2.36
C PRO A 126 -11.70 8.59 -2.15
N ARG A 127 -12.29 8.80 -0.95
CA ARG A 127 -13.64 8.30 -0.67
C ARG A 127 -14.68 8.92 -1.59
N VAL A 128 -14.51 10.20 -1.98
CA VAL A 128 -15.37 10.87 -2.95
C VAL A 128 -15.42 10.14 -4.30
N LEU A 129 -14.30 9.55 -4.76
CA LEU A 129 -14.30 8.70 -5.95
C LEU A 129 -15.21 7.48 -5.77
N MET A 130 -15.12 6.80 -4.61
CA MET A 130 -15.95 5.63 -4.32
C MET A 130 -17.44 5.99 -4.19
N GLU A 131 -17.76 7.17 -3.67
CA GLU A 131 -19.12 7.71 -3.61
C GLU A 131 -19.66 7.96 -5.02
N GLY A 132 -18.89 8.63 -5.88
CA GLY A 132 -19.26 8.88 -7.26
C GLY A 132 -19.45 7.60 -8.09
N LEU A 133 -18.55 6.62 -7.95
CA LEU A 133 -18.67 5.32 -8.64
C LEU A 133 -19.86 4.47 -8.17
N ARG A 134 -20.41 4.75 -6.98
CA ARG A 134 -21.59 4.09 -6.41
C ARG A 134 -22.84 4.96 -6.45
N HIS A 135 -22.77 6.10 -7.10
CA HIS A 135 -23.92 7.02 -7.17
C HIS A 135 -25.16 6.32 -7.75
N PRO A 136 -26.38 6.57 -7.24
CA PRO A 136 -27.59 5.91 -7.72
C PRO A 136 -27.90 6.22 -9.21
N ASP A 137 -27.57 7.44 -9.68
CA ASP A 137 -27.73 7.82 -11.09
C ASP A 137 -26.59 7.25 -11.95
N SER A 138 -26.96 6.56 -13.05
CA SER A 138 -26.00 5.93 -13.97
C SER A 138 -25.17 6.94 -14.76
N ALA A 139 -25.76 8.08 -15.16
CA ALA A 139 -25.04 9.11 -15.90
C ALA A 139 -23.94 9.74 -15.05
N THR A 140 -24.20 9.95 -13.75
CA THR A 140 -23.16 10.39 -12.80
C THR A 140 -22.04 9.38 -12.68
N ARG A 141 -22.35 8.08 -12.53
CA ARG A 141 -21.31 7.03 -12.49
C ARG A 141 -20.45 7.01 -13.76
N GLU A 142 -21.06 7.18 -14.92
CA GLU A 142 -20.35 7.22 -16.20
C GLU A 142 -19.40 8.42 -16.29
N ARG A 143 -19.83 9.61 -15.86
CA ARG A 143 -18.97 10.80 -15.81
C ARG A 143 -17.79 10.63 -14.87
N VAL A 144 -18.04 10.13 -13.65
CA VAL A 144 -17.00 9.88 -12.65
C VAL A 144 -16.00 8.82 -13.15
N PHE A 145 -16.49 7.73 -13.75
CA PHE A 145 -15.63 6.69 -14.30
C PHE A 145 -14.75 7.24 -15.45
N ALA A 146 -15.32 8.06 -16.34
CA ALA A 146 -14.57 8.70 -17.40
C ALA A 146 -13.50 9.66 -16.86
N ALA A 147 -13.87 10.51 -15.88
CA ALA A 147 -12.93 11.44 -15.24
C ALA A 147 -11.77 10.68 -14.56
N MET A 148 -12.06 9.63 -13.80
CA MET A 148 -11.04 8.77 -13.18
C MET A 148 -10.08 8.18 -14.23
N GLY A 149 -10.60 7.76 -15.38
CA GLY A 149 -9.83 7.12 -16.45
C GLY A 149 -8.74 8.01 -17.06
N GLU A 150 -8.86 9.32 -16.92
CA GLU A 150 -7.87 10.31 -17.40
C GLU A 150 -6.83 10.71 -16.33
N MET A 151 -6.98 10.19 -15.09
CA MET A 151 -6.14 10.57 -13.96
C MET A 151 -5.15 9.47 -13.60
N GLN A 152 -3.92 9.85 -13.23
CA GLN A 152 -3.00 9.01 -12.47
C GLN A 152 -3.30 9.19 -10.97
N LYS A 153 -2.81 10.27 -10.36
CA LYS A 153 -3.26 10.70 -9.04
C LYS A 153 -4.67 11.29 -9.16
N ILE A 154 -5.56 10.86 -8.30
CA ILE A 154 -6.94 11.37 -8.31
C ILE A 154 -7.00 12.79 -7.78
N ASP A 155 -7.60 13.68 -8.55
CA ASP A 155 -7.97 15.04 -8.16
C ASP A 155 -9.38 15.04 -7.57
N HIS A 156 -9.50 15.35 -6.28
CA HIS A 156 -10.78 15.38 -5.58
C HIS A 156 -11.76 16.35 -6.23
N ALA A 157 -11.31 17.58 -6.56
CA ALA A 157 -12.16 18.59 -7.18
C ALA A 157 -12.67 18.15 -8.57
N GLY A 158 -11.82 17.46 -9.34
CA GLY A 158 -12.21 16.90 -10.63
C GLY A 158 -13.28 15.80 -10.50
N ILE A 159 -13.20 14.97 -9.47
CA ILE A 159 -14.23 13.95 -9.19
C ILE A 159 -15.52 14.60 -8.69
N GLU A 160 -15.46 15.59 -7.79
CA GLU A 160 -16.62 16.33 -7.31
C GLU A 160 -17.35 17.01 -8.47
N ALA A 161 -16.62 17.68 -9.37
CA ALA A 161 -17.19 18.28 -10.57
C ALA A 161 -17.88 17.24 -11.48
N ALA A 162 -17.33 16.03 -11.61
CA ALA A 162 -17.95 14.96 -12.37
C ALA A 162 -19.21 14.39 -11.69
N ILE A 163 -19.32 14.48 -10.36
CA ILE A 163 -20.54 14.13 -9.62
C ILE A 163 -21.63 15.17 -9.86
N ASP A 164 -21.30 16.44 -9.78
CA ASP A 164 -22.26 17.56 -9.88
C ASP A 164 -22.81 17.73 -11.31
N GLY A 165 -22.06 17.42 -12.35
CA GLY A 165 -22.52 17.42 -13.77
C GLY A 165 -22.04 18.57 -14.58
#